data_4abb9e0b54ed76ea240090d66ca579dc
#
_entry.id   4abb9e0b54ed76ea240090d66ca579dc
#
_cell.length_a   1.000
_cell.length_b   1.000
_cell.length_c   1.000
_cell.angle_alpha   90.00
_cell.angle_beta   90.00
_cell.angle_gamma   90.00
#
_symmetry.space_group_name_H-M   'P 1'
#
loop_
_entity.id
_entity.type
_entity.pdbx_description
1 polymer ?
#
loop_
_entity_poly.entity_id
_entity_poly.type
_entity_poly.pdbx_seq_one_letter_code
_entity_poly.pdbx_strand_id
1 'polypeptide(L)'
;MAAPLDLSVIIASYDTRDLLEANLRSIFEHPPRCSFEVIVSDDASRDGSPAMVRERFPMVVLRVNEVNSGYARTNNRAIELARGRYLFLLNCDAVVKPGTLDVLVEFMDANPRAGAAGPLILNEDGSIQASVKALPSFRSAFVGKRSWIHRWFRSSPLVQRELLVTDVVPNTPSFQAGYVSSAAVIIPRATADRVGEWDPKLWWFIDADYCKRIHDAGYEVWCVPSAQIVHMEHRGGTLRGRRRRFWAIYKFHQGAWIYWRRYSGYGIGHVLTWLTAVGIVTRAALSMLIQVGKEIVGREDRY
;
A
#
# COMPACT_ATOMS: atom_id res chain seq x y z
N MET A 1 -30.68 -16.04 2.35
CA MET A 1 -29.37 -15.43 2.05
C MET A 1 -29.18 -14.26 3.01
N ALA A 2 -28.02 -14.16 3.67
CA ALA A 2 -27.72 -12.97 4.48
C ALA A 2 -27.72 -11.73 3.59
N ALA A 3 -28.18 -10.57 4.12
CA ALA A 3 -28.16 -9.32 3.38
C ALA A 3 -26.73 -8.99 2.92
N PRO A 4 -26.54 -8.45 1.71
CA PRO A 4 -25.21 -8.03 1.27
C PRO A 4 -24.68 -6.96 2.23
N LEU A 5 -23.42 -7.10 2.64
CA LEU A 5 -22.72 -6.11 3.45
C LEU A 5 -22.20 -4.96 2.58
N ASP A 6 -22.13 -3.77 3.16
CA ASP A 6 -21.57 -2.62 2.45
C ASP A 6 -20.05 -2.66 2.42
N LEU A 7 -19.40 -2.96 3.56
CA LEU A 7 -17.96 -2.84 3.71
C LEU A 7 -17.36 -4.10 4.33
N SER A 8 -16.29 -4.64 3.72
CA SER A 8 -15.38 -5.58 4.37
C SER A 8 -14.04 -4.90 4.63
N VAL A 9 -13.70 -4.69 5.91
CA VAL A 9 -12.37 -4.22 6.30
C VAL A 9 -11.44 -5.42 6.36
N ILE A 10 -10.35 -5.37 5.60
CA ILE A 10 -9.41 -6.48 5.37
C ILE A 10 -8.06 -6.11 5.92
N ILE A 11 -7.56 -6.91 6.86
CA ILE A 11 -6.32 -6.67 7.58
C ILE A 11 -5.43 -7.90 7.49
N ALA A 12 -4.26 -7.74 6.87
CA ALA A 12 -3.19 -8.74 6.90
C ALA A 12 -2.26 -8.45 8.08
N SER A 13 -1.98 -9.45 8.91
CA SER A 13 -1.15 -9.31 10.13
C SER A 13 -0.04 -10.35 10.17
N TYR A 14 1.14 -9.96 10.66
CA TYR A 14 2.26 -10.86 10.96
C TYR A 14 3.15 -10.30 12.07
N ASP A 15 3.16 -10.96 13.25
CA ASP A 15 3.97 -10.58 14.42
C ASP A 15 3.82 -9.09 14.81
N THR A 16 2.57 -8.61 14.91
CA THR A 16 2.22 -7.20 15.17
C THR A 16 1.08 -7.05 16.18
N ARG A 17 1.06 -7.87 17.24
CA ARG A 17 -0.05 -7.98 18.20
C ARG A 17 -0.58 -6.63 18.69
N ASP A 18 0.30 -5.78 19.23
CA ASP A 18 -0.14 -4.52 19.85
C ASP A 18 -0.61 -3.48 18.80
N LEU A 19 0.00 -3.49 17.61
CA LEU A 19 -0.42 -2.64 16.50
C LEU A 19 -1.77 -3.10 15.94
N LEU A 20 -1.95 -4.41 15.77
CA LEU A 20 -3.22 -5.00 15.35
C LEU A 20 -4.34 -4.70 16.36
N GLU A 21 -4.04 -4.76 17.67
CA GLU A 21 -5.01 -4.40 18.71
C GLU A 21 -5.43 -2.93 18.59
N ALA A 22 -4.48 -1.99 18.43
CA ALA A 22 -4.77 -0.57 18.25
C ALA A 22 -5.56 -0.30 16.96
N ASN A 23 -5.21 -1.01 15.87
CA ASN A 23 -5.92 -0.95 14.61
C ASN A 23 -7.40 -1.36 14.79
N LEU A 24 -7.65 -2.56 15.35
CA LEU A 24 -9.01 -3.07 15.57
C LEU A 24 -9.81 -2.17 16.51
N ARG A 25 -9.21 -1.68 17.59
CA ARG A 25 -9.87 -0.71 18.50
C ARG A 25 -10.34 0.52 17.75
N SER A 26 -9.51 1.11 16.89
CA SER A 26 -9.86 2.31 16.13
C SER A 26 -11.08 2.12 15.22
N ILE A 27 -11.28 0.92 14.68
CA ILE A 27 -12.43 0.58 13.86
C ILE A 27 -13.70 0.43 14.70
N PHE A 28 -13.60 -0.30 15.84
CA PHE A 28 -14.76 -0.59 16.67
C PHE A 28 -15.16 0.55 17.63
N GLU A 29 -14.24 1.45 17.96
CA GLU A 29 -14.55 2.70 18.69
C GLU A 29 -15.25 3.74 17.80
N HIS A 30 -15.01 3.68 16.46
CA HIS A 30 -15.61 4.59 15.48
C HIS A 30 -16.16 3.79 14.28
N PRO A 31 -17.16 2.92 14.50
CA PRO A 31 -17.70 2.05 13.45
C PRO A 31 -18.38 2.88 12.36
N PRO A 32 -18.32 2.42 11.09
CA PRO A 32 -19.06 3.08 10.03
C PRO A 32 -20.58 2.93 10.25
N ARG A 33 -21.35 3.86 9.68
CA ARG A 33 -22.82 3.84 9.72
C ARG A 33 -23.43 2.74 8.84
N CYS A 34 -22.67 2.29 7.86
CA CYS A 34 -23.09 1.21 6.95
C CYS A 34 -22.87 -0.18 7.56
N SER A 35 -23.44 -1.20 6.96
CA SER A 35 -23.21 -2.59 7.34
C SER A 35 -21.78 -3.01 7.03
N PHE A 36 -21.07 -3.59 8.00
CA PHE A 36 -19.66 -3.95 7.80
C PHE A 36 -19.26 -5.25 8.50
N GLU A 37 -18.15 -5.78 8.07
CA GLU A 37 -17.40 -6.86 8.73
C GLU A 37 -15.92 -6.51 8.78
N VAL A 38 -15.20 -7.12 9.71
CA VAL A 38 -13.74 -7.04 9.80
C VAL A 38 -13.17 -8.43 9.65
N ILE A 39 -12.21 -8.57 8.74
CA ILE A 39 -11.52 -9.83 8.45
C ILE A 39 -10.04 -9.64 8.72
N VAL A 40 -9.51 -10.42 9.65
CA VAL A 40 -8.06 -10.47 9.91
C VAL A 40 -7.53 -11.78 9.32
N SER A 41 -6.59 -11.67 8.39
CA SER A 41 -5.78 -12.79 7.91
C SER A 41 -4.41 -12.73 8.57
N ASP A 42 -4.19 -13.62 9.53
CA ASP A 42 -2.92 -13.74 10.24
C ASP A 42 -1.97 -14.64 9.47
N ASP A 43 -0.76 -14.16 9.18
CA ASP A 43 0.22 -14.84 8.31
C ASP A 43 1.21 -15.69 9.12
N ALA A 44 0.67 -16.54 10.01
CA ALA A 44 1.40 -17.43 10.93
C ALA A 44 2.19 -16.69 12.02
N SER A 45 1.58 -15.71 12.69
CA SER A 45 2.17 -14.99 13.82
C SER A 45 2.47 -15.88 15.01
N ARG A 46 3.53 -15.52 15.74
CA ARG A 46 3.99 -16.23 16.96
C ARG A 46 3.96 -15.36 18.22
N ASP A 47 3.52 -14.11 18.09
CA ASP A 47 3.50 -13.10 19.16
C ASP A 47 2.19 -13.08 19.97
N GLY A 48 1.26 -14.03 19.69
CA GLY A 48 -0.04 -14.11 20.35
C GLY A 48 -1.13 -13.29 19.65
N SER A 49 -0.89 -12.70 18.48
CA SER A 49 -1.89 -11.96 17.70
C SER A 49 -3.20 -12.74 17.51
N PRO A 50 -3.20 -14.02 17.06
CA PRO A 50 -4.44 -14.76 16.86
C PRO A 50 -5.24 -14.99 18.16
N ALA A 51 -4.56 -15.20 19.28
CA ALA A 51 -5.21 -15.38 20.58
C ALA A 51 -5.87 -14.08 21.03
N MET A 52 -5.17 -12.95 20.93
CA MET A 52 -5.68 -11.61 21.25
C MET A 52 -6.93 -11.28 20.44
N VAL A 53 -6.95 -11.57 19.12
CA VAL A 53 -8.12 -11.32 18.27
C VAL A 53 -9.31 -12.15 18.72
N ARG A 54 -9.14 -13.46 18.97
CA ARG A 54 -10.24 -14.34 19.44
C ARG A 54 -10.83 -13.90 20.76
N GLU A 55 -9.97 -13.47 21.70
CA GLU A 55 -10.39 -13.09 23.06
C GLU A 55 -11.05 -11.71 23.08
N ARG A 56 -10.46 -10.71 22.41
CA ARG A 56 -10.89 -9.31 22.55
C ARG A 56 -11.83 -8.82 21.46
N PHE A 57 -11.81 -9.49 20.31
CA PHE A 57 -12.60 -9.11 19.13
C PHE A 57 -13.33 -10.31 18.52
N PRO A 58 -14.22 -11.00 19.29
CA PRO A 58 -14.89 -12.22 18.83
C PRO A 58 -15.78 -12.03 17.60
N MET A 59 -16.12 -10.77 17.25
CA MET A 59 -16.89 -10.45 16.05
C MET A 59 -16.03 -10.40 14.76
N VAL A 60 -14.70 -10.44 14.89
CA VAL A 60 -13.78 -10.43 13.75
C VAL A 60 -13.70 -11.82 13.11
N VAL A 61 -13.81 -11.88 11.81
CA VAL A 61 -13.54 -13.10 11.05
C VAL A 61 -12.02 -13.31 11.01
N LEU A 62 -11.52 -14.24 11.78
CA LEU A 62 -10.09 -14.52 11.87
C LEU A 62 -9.72 -15.77 11.05
N ARG A 63 -8.84 -15.58 10.08
CA ARG A 63 -8.12 -16.65 9.37
C ARG A 63 -6.67 -16.69 9.83
N VAL A 64 -6.20 -17.85 10.27
CA VAL A 64 -4.79 -18.06 10.62
C VAL A 64 -4.16 -18.94 9.54
N ASN A 65 -3.13 -18.46 8.89
CA ASN A 65 -2.38 -19.19 7.86
C ASN A 65 -1.38 -20.14 8.53
N GLU A 66 -1.09 -21.28 7.90
CA GLU A 66 -0.13 -22.24 8.42
C GLU A 66 1.33 -21.76 8.29
N VAL A 67 1.62 -20.97 7.25
CA VAL A 67 2.96 -20.45 6.93
C VAL A 67 2.88 -19.00 6.51
N ASN A 68 3.95 -18.25 6.80
CA ASN A 68 4.07 -16.88 6.31
C ASN A 68 4.21 -16.88 4.78
N SER A 69 3.23 -16.33 4.11
CA SER A 69 3.10 -16.30 2.65
C SER A 69 3.26 -14.89 2.05
N GLY A 70 3.36 -13.88 2.90
CA GLY A 70 3.57 -12.48 2.56
C GLY A 70 2.29 -11.71 2.22
N TYR A 71 2.42 -10.39 2.22
CA TYR A 71 1.33 -9.41 2.16
C TYR A 71 0.27 -9.71 1.09
N ALA A 72 0.68 -9.93 -0.17
CA ALA A 72 -0.27 -10.14 -1.26
C ALA A 72 -1.14 -11.39 -1.06
N ARG A 73 -0.52 -12.53 -0.76
CA ARG A 73 -1.26 -13.78 -0.56
C ARG A 73 -2.17 -13.72 0.66
N THR A 74 -1.72 -13.07 1.72
CA THR A 74 -2.48 -12.92 2.96
C THR A 74 -3.72 -12.06 2.74
N ASN A 75 -3.59 -10.94 2.00
CA ASN A 75 -4.74 -10.13 1.60
C ASN A 75 -5.68 -10.86 0.63
N ASN A 76 -5.14 -11.54 -0.40
CA ASN A 76 -5.98 -12.30 -1.34
C ASN A 76 -6.84 -13.33 -0.61
N ARG A 77 -6.27 -14.08 0.35
CA ARG A 77 -7.02 -15.04 1.16
C ARG A 77 -8.10 -14.39 2.05
N ALA A 78 -7.88 -13.17 2.51
CA ALA A 78 -8.89 -12.42 3.25
C ALA A 78 -10.01 -11.91 2.33
N ILE A 79 -9.66 -11.46 1.11
CA ILE A 79 -10.61 -11.04 0.08
C ILE A 79 -11.57 -12.17 -0.30
N GLU A 80 -11.10 -13.43 -0.34
CA GLU A 80 -11.95 -14.61 -0.60
C GLU A 80 -13.08 -14.77 0.43
N LEU A 81 -12.86 -14.34 1.68
CA LEU A 81 -13.84 -14.43 2.77
C LEU A 81 -14.79 -13.23 2.83
N ALA A 82 -14.40 -12.13 2.19
CA ALA A 82 -15.11 -10.87 2.26
C ALA A 82 -16.46 -10.93 1.53
N ARG A 83 -17.51 -10.27 2.10
CA ARG A 83 -18.87 -10.25 1.58
C ARG A 83 -19.35 -8.84 1.22
N GLY A 84 -18.59 -7.81 1.59
CA GLY A 84 -18.92 -6.43 1.33
C GLY A 84 -18.89 -6.06 -0.15
N ARG A 85 -19.74 -5.13 -0.59
CA ARG A 85 -19.68 -4.52 -1.92
C ARG A 85 -18.45 -3.65 -2.11
N TYR A 86 -17.87 -3.18 -1.01
CA TYR A 86 -16.56 -2.52 -0.94
C TYR A 86 -15.57 -3.33 -0.10
N LEU A 87 -14.33 -3.38 -0.55
CA LEU A 87 -13.21 -4.00 0.13
C LEU A 87 -12.28 -2.87 0.60
N PHE A 88 -12.10 -2.70 1.90
CA PHE A 88 -11.16 -1.75 2.45
C PHE A 88 -9.95 -2.48 3.01
N LEU A 89 -8.86 -2.50 2.24
CA LEU A 89 -7.58 -3.02 2.73
C LEU A 89 -6.98 -1.99 3.67
N LEU A 90 -6.55 -2.47 4.83
CA LEU A 90 -5.95 -1.64 5.87
C LEU A 90 -4.76 -2.38 6.48
N ASN A 91 -3.60 -1.75 6.52
CA ASN A 91 -2.44 -2.33 7.19
C ASN A 91 -2.69 -2.46 8.70
N CYS A 92 -2.15 -3.51 9.31
CA CYS A 92 -2.29 -3.76 10.75
C CYS A 92 -1.62 -2.71 11.65
N ASP A 93 -0.70 -1.90 11.11
CA ASP A 93 -0.03 -0.77 11.76
C ASP A 93 -0.64 0.59 11.41
N ALA A 94 -1.89 0.60 10.96
CA ALA A 94 -2.66 1.81 10.67
C ALA A 94 -3.82 1.98 11.64
N VAL A 95 -4.13 3.22 12.01
CA VAL A 95 -5.23 3.59 12.90
C VAL A 95 -6.19 4.48 12.12
N VAL A 96 -7.47 4.11 12.11
CA VAL A 96 -8.53 4.84 11.40
C VAL A 96 -8.98 6.03 12.26
N LYS A 97 -9.06 7.23 11.66
CA LYS A 97 -9.64 8.39 12.33
C LYS A 97 -11.17 8.37 12.25
N PRO A 98 -11.87 9.00 13.23
CA PRO A 98 -13.33 9.06 13.24
C PRO A 98 -13.91 9.52 11.90
N GLY A 99 -14.96 8.84 11.41
CA GLY A 99 -15.68 9.17 10.17
C GLY A 99 -14.97 8.78 8.87
N THR A 100 -13.74 8.28 8.92
CA THR A 100 -12.95 7.92 7.72
C THR A 100 -13.66 6.89 6.86
N LEU A 101 -14.21 5.83 7.46
CA LEU A 101 -14.86 4.76 6.73
C LEU A 101 -16.15 5.24 6.05
N ASP A 102 -16.93 6.08 6.73
CA ASP A 102 -18.14 6.70 6.16
C ASP A 102 -17.80 7.55 4.95
N VAL A 103 -16.82 8.45 5.09
CA VAL A 103 -16.37 9.34 4.01
C VAL A 103 -15.92 8.55 2.78
N LEU A 104 -15.19 7.45 2.98
CA LEU A 104 -14.74 6.60 1.87
C LEU A 104 -15.92 5.90 1.18
N VAL A 105 -16.85 5.32 1.93
CA VAL A 105 -18.02 4.65 1.37
C VAL A 105 -18.91 5.64 0.63
N GLU A 106 -19.22 6.80 1.22
CA GLU A 106 -19.99 7.87 0.59
C GLU A 106 -19.33 8.39 -0.69
N PHE A 107 -18.00 8.55 -0.68
CA PHE A 107 -17.25 8.93 -1.87
C PHE A 107 -17.40 7.90 -2.99
N MET A 108 -17.28 6.60 -2.67
CA MET A 108 -17.40 5.53 -3.66
C MET A 108 -18.83 5.45 -4.21
N ASP A 109 -19.85 5.65 -3.37
CA ASP A 109 -21.26 5.68 -3.80
C ASP A 109 -21.56 6.85 -4.75
N ALA A 110 -20.93 8.01 -4.50
CA ALA A 110 -21.09 9.20 -5.34
C ALA A 110 -20.26 9.15 -6.64
N ASN A 111 -19.27 8.26 -6.74
CA ASN A 111 -18.33 8.21 -7.87
C ASN A 111 -18.25 6.81 -8.50
N PRO A 112 -19.24 6.38 -9.32
CA PRO A 112 -19.29 5.02 -9.89
C PRO A 112 -18.11 4.65 -10.80
N ARG A 113 -17.34 5.66 -11.27
CA ARG A 113 -16.12 5.43 -12.07
C ARG A 113 -14.88 5.20 -11.19
N ALA A 114 -14.96 5.44 -9.89
CA ALA A 114 -13.86 5.19 -8.98
C ALA A 114 -13.67 3.68 -8.81
N GLY A 115 -12.55 3.17 -9.30
CA GLY A 115 -12.15 1.77 -9.13
C GLY A 115 -11.31 1.54 -7.88
N ALA A 116 -10.74 2.60 -7.31
CA ALA A 116 -10.11 2.61 -6.00
C ALA A 116 -10.06 4.04 -5.43
N ALA A 117 -10.10 4.16 -4.10
CA ALA A 117 -9.82 5.41 -3.42
C ALA A 117 -8.96 5.18 -2.17
N GLY A 118 -7.99 6.07 -1.92
CA GLY A 118 -7.17 6.06 -0.72
C GLY A 118 -7.43 7.29 0.15
N PRO A 119 -7.40 7.16 1.48
CA PRO A 119 -7.43 8.29 2.40
C PRO A 119 -6.10 9.06 2.39
N LEU A 120 -6.09 10.23 3.02
CA LEU A 120 -4.86 10.91 3.41
C LEU A 120 -4.19 10.11 4.54
N ILE A 121 -2.94 9.71 4.31
CA ILE A 121 -2.15 8.97 5.29
C ILE A 121 -1.23 9.93 6.05
N LEU A 122 -1.32 9.89 7.36
CA LEU A 122 -0.52 10.70 8.28
C LEU A 122 0.52 9.83 9.00
N ASN A 123 1.66 10.40 9.34
CA ASN A 123 2.59 9.86 10.31
C ASN A 123 2.06 10.08 11.74
N GLU A 124 2.69 9.45 12.74
CA GLU A 124 2.34 9.63 14.16
C GLU A 124 2.51 11.08 14.64
N ASP A 125 3.41 11.84 14.05
CA ASP A 125 3.64 13.27 14.34
C ASP A 125 2.66 14.21 13.62
N GLY A 126 1.68 13.64 12.88
CA GLY A 126 0.70 14.39 12.10
C GLY A 126 1.20 14.88 10.74
N SER A 127 2.45 14.66 10.39
CA SER A 127 2.96 14.98 9.05
C SER A 127 2.37 14.03 8.00
N ILE A 128 2.31 14.50 6.74
CA ILE A 128 1.70 13.74 5.64
C ILE A 128 2.67 12.72 5.08
N GLN A 129 2.25 11.46 4.99
CA GLN A 129 2.96 10.42 4.27
C GLN A 129 2.76 10.55 2.76
N ALA A 130 3.85 10.36 1.99
CA ALA A 130 3.80 10.37 0.53
C ALA A 130 3.17 9.06 -0.01
N SER A 131 1.86 8.90 0.21
CA SER A 131 1.07 7.72 -0.11
C SER A 131 0.36 7.76 -1.46
N VAL A 132 0.33 8.93 -2.12
CA VAL A 132 -0.32 9.15 -3.41
C VAL A 132 0.72 9.62 -4.42
N LYS A 133 0.77 8.99 -5.59
CA LYS A 133 1.82 9.26 -6.60
C LYS A 133 1.27 9.08 -8.01
N ALA A 134 2.02 9.61 -9.00
CA ALA A 134 1.84 9.25 -10.39
C ALA A 134 2.25 7.79 -10.63
N LEU A 135 1.67 7.13 -11.63
CA LEU A 135 2.12 5.80 -12.04
C LEU A 135 3.60 5.83 -12.44
N PRO A 136 4.39 4.83 -12.06
CA PRO A 136 5.79 4.76 -12.45
C PRO A 136 5.93 4.79 -13.97
N SER A 137 6.76 5.71 -14.47
CA SER A 137 7.10 5.87 -15.87
C SER A 137 8.60 5.66 -16.09
N PHE A 138 9.04 5.52 -17.34
CA PHE A 138 10.47 5.48 -17.64
C PHE A 138 11.20 6.74 -17.11
N ARG A 139 10.53 7.90 -17.14
CA ARG A 139 11.07 9.16 -16.64
C ARG A 139 11.21 9.17 -15.11
N SER A 140 10.23 8.60 -14.39
CA SER A 140 10.25 8.55 -12.92
C SER A 140 11.37 7.69 -12.37
N ALA A 141 11.85 6.69 -13.12
CA ALA A 141 13.01 5.88 -12.73
C ALA A 141 14.28 6.72 -12.51
N PHE A 142 14.42 7.85 -13.23
CA PHE A 142 15.55 8.77 -13.10
C PHE A 142 15.32 9.93 -12.13
N VAL A 143 14.06 10.26 -11.80
CA VAL A 143 13.67 11.49 -11.05
C VAL A 143 13.26 11.18 -9.59
N GLY A 144 13.43 9.97 -9.09
CA GLY A 144 13.02 9.57 -7.73
C GLY A 144 13.58 10.50 -6.63
N LYS A 145 12.86 10.65 -5.50
CA LYS A 145 13.20 11.55 -4.35
C LYS A 145 14.67 11.49 -3.88
N ARG A 146 15.37 10.39 -4.11
CA ARG A 146 16.79 10.20 -3.76
C ARG A 146 17.75 10.45 -4.92
N SER A 147 17.28 10.88 -6.10
CA SER A 147 18.16 11.21 -7.21
C SER A 147 18.72 12.60 -7.05
N TRP A 148 19.97 12.79 -7.51
CA TRP A 148 20.61 14.11 -7.56
C TRP A 148 19.81 15.08 -8.45
N ILE A 149 19.11 14.61 -9.48
CA ILE A 149 18.23 15.38 -10.35
C ILE A 149 17.09 16.01 -9.54
N HIS A 150 16.46 15.25 -8.62
CA HIS A 150 15.43 15.80 -7.73
C HIS A 150 15.97 16.89 -6.82
N ARG A 151 17.23 16.77 -6.37
CA ARG A 151 17.86 17.75 -5.49
C ARG A 151 18.14 19.09 -6.19
N TRP A 152 18.44 19.05 -7.51
CA TRP A 152 18.75 20.21 -8.31
C TRP A 152 17.54 20.84 -9.01
N PHE A 153 16.50 20.07 -9.30
CA PHE A 153 15.34 20.49 -10.09
C PHE A 153 14.01 20.36 -9.29
N ARG A 154 14.06 20.57 -7.99
CA ARG A 154 12.91 20.43 -7.08
C ARG A 154 11.68 21.27 -7.49
N SER A 155 11.90 22.42 -8.08
CA SER A 155 10.87 23.36 -8.57
C SER A 155 10.40 23.09 -10.01
N SER A 156 10.97 22.09 -10.68
CA SER A 156 10.55 21.73 -12.03
C SER A 156 9.13 21.17 -12.02
N PRO A 157 8.22 21.64 -12.91
CA PRO A 157 6.86 21.10 -13.06
C PRO A 157 6.85 19.58 -13.33
N LEU A 158 7.90 19.05 -13.97
CA LEU A 158 8.06 17.62 -14.24
C LEU A 158 8.35 16.81 -12.96
N VAL A 159 9.12 17.38 -12.03
CA VAL A 159 9.43 16.75 -10.74
C VAL A 159 8.22 16.83 -9.81
N GLN A 160 7.54 17.97 -9.78
CA GLN A 160 6.33 18.16 -8.96
C GLN A 160 5.17 17.28 -9.43
N ARG A 161 5.02 17.09 -10.75
CA ARG A 161 3.97 16.24 -11.32
C ARG A 161 4.14 14.74 -10.94
N GLU A 162 5.35 14.30 -10.63
CA GLU A 162 5.62 12.94 -10.16
C GLU A 162 5.45 12.77 -8.63
N LEU A 163 5.36 13.89 -7.90
CA LEU A 163 5.19 13.95 -6.46
C LEU A 163 3.85 14.62 -6.13
N LEU A 164 2.73 13.98 -6.49
CA LEU A 164 1.37 14.54 -6.36
C LEU A 164 0.98 14.99 -4.93
N VAL A 165 1.82 14.82 -3.92
CA VAL A 165 1.38 14.90 -2.51
C VAL A 165 2.18 15.88 -1.64
N THR A 166 2.96 16.79 -2.19
CA THR A 166 3.72 17.73 -1.32
C THR A 166 2.84 18.80 -0.66
N ASP A 167 1.65 19.08 -1.22
CA ASP A 167 0.81 20.20 -0.79
C ASP A 167 -0.64 19.78 -0.43
N VAL A 168 -0.91 18.47 -0.27
CA VAL A 168 -2.23 17.98 0.10
C VAL A 168 -2.44 18.19 1.60
N VAL A 169 -3.55 18.84 1.95
CA VAL A 169 -4.00 19.01 3.33
C VAL A 169 -5.39 18.37 3.51
N PRO A 170 -5.86 18.12 4.75
CA PRO A 170 -7.16 17.47 4.97
C PRO A 170 -8.35 18.08 4.25
N ASN A 171 -8.32 19.38 3.99
CA ASN A 171 -9.40 20.13 3.32
C ASN A 171 -9.20 20.22 1.79
N THR A 172 -8.17 19.59 1.22
CA THR A 172 -8.01 19.53 -0.22
C THR A 172 -9.16 18.72 -0.82
N PRO A 173 -9.82 19.19 -1.89
CA PRO A 173 -10.81 18.39 -2.61
C PRO A 173 -10.24 17.05 -3.07
N SER A 174 -11.10 16.02 -3.17
CA SER A 174 -10.69 14.74 -3.72
C SER A 174 -10.17 14.89 -5.14
N PHE A 175 -9.10 14.17 -5.49
CA PHE A 175 -8.44 14.29 -6.78
C PHE A 175 -7.99 12.93 -7.33
N GLN A 176 -7.87 12.85 -8.65
CA GLN A 176 -7.39 11.64 -9.32
C GLN A 176 -5.89 11.45 -9.11
N ALA A 177 -5.50 10.20 -8.90
CA ALA A 177 -4.13 9.78 -8.66
C ALA A 177 -3.66 8.72 -9.66
N GLY A 178 -2.38 8.60 -9.86
CA GLY A 178 -1.80 7.46 -10.58
C GLY A 178 -1.94 6.17 -9.78
N TYR A 179 -1.56 6.24 -8.50
CA TYR A 179 -1.82 5.16 -7.53
C TYR A 179 -1.86 5.70 -6.10
N VAL A 180 -2.55 4.96 -5.25
CA VAL A 180 -2.64 5.15 -3.80
C VAL A 180 -1.98 3.98 -3.08
N SER A 181 -1.57 4.18 -1.83
CA SER A 181 -0.93 3.12 -1.05
C SER A 181 -1.92 2.07 -0.59
N SER A 182 -1.54 0.80 -0.68
CA SER A 182 -2.29 -0.33 -0.11
C SER A 182 -2.27 -0.36 1.42
N ALA A 183 -1.55 0.56 2.08
CA ALA A 183 -1.67 0.74 3.52
C ALA A 183 -3.09 1.09 3.95
N ALA A 184 -3.84 1.81 3.07
CA ALA A 184 -5.28 2.02 3.22
C ALA A 184 -5.91 2.32 1.84
N VAL A 185 -6.73 1.42 1.33
CA VAL A 185 -7.40 1.59 0.04
C VAL A 185 -8.77 0.92 0.03
N ILE A 186 -9.79 1.64 -0.41
CA ILE A 186 -11.13 1.09 -0.67
C ILE A 186 -11.29 0.79 -2.16
N ILE A 187 -11.86 -0.39 -2.48
CA ILE A 187 -11.98 -0.92 -3.83
C ILE A 187 -13.38 -1.52 -3.96
N PRO A 188 -14.17 -1.20 -5.00
CA PRO A 188 -15.41 -1.94 -5.30
C PRO A 188 -15.10 -3.42 -5.57
N ARG A 189 -15.90 -4.31 -5.02
CA ARG A 189 -15.76 -5.75 -5.30
C ARG A 189 -15.77 -6.05 -6.81
N ALA A 190 -16.68 -5.43 -7.55
CA ALA A 190 -16.75 -5.60 -9.02
C ALA A 190 -15.44 -5.19 -9.71
N THR A 191 -14.74 -4.15 -9.19
CA THR A 191 -13.41 -3.79 -9.70
C THR A 191 -12.38 -4.84 -9.32
N ALA A 192 -12.35 -5.31 -8.06
CA ALA A 192 -11.42 -6.35 -7.62
C ALA A 192 -11.60 -7.64 -8.42
N ASP A 193 -12.83 -8.07 -8.64
CA ASP A 193 -13.15 -9.26 -9.44
C ASP A 193 -12.70 -9.12 -10.89
N ARG A 194 -12.78 -7.92 -11.46
CA ARG A 194 -12.36 -7.62 -12.84
C ARG A 194 -10.85 -7.55 -13.01
N VAL A 195 -10.13 -6.94 -12.06
CA VAL A 195 -8.66 -6.74 -12.17
C VAL A 195 -7.88 -7.92 -11.59
N GLY A 196 -8.52 -8.77 -10.79
CA GLY A 196 -7.94 -9.97 -10.21
C GLY A 196 -7.11 -9.70 -8.95
N GLU A 197 -6.34 -10.68 -8.54
CA GLU A 197 -5.60 -10.73 -7.29
C GLU A 197 -4.41 -9.75 -7.22
N TRP A 198 -4.01 -9.44 -6.01
CA TRP A 198 -2.72 -8.80 -5.72
C TRP A 198 -1.59 -9.75 -6.08
N ASP A 199 -0.60 -9.29 -6.88
CA ASP A 199 0.48 -10.15 -7.38
C ASP A 199 1.53 -10.46 -6.30
N PRO A 200 1.68 -11.72 -5.85
CA PRO A 200 2.63 -12.10 -4.82
C PRO A 200 4.11 -12.03 -5.24
N LYS A 201 4.39 -11.82 -6.52
CA LYS A 201 5.76 -11.59 -7.01
C LYS A 201 6.25 -10.17 -6.71
N LEU A 202 5.31 -9.24 -6.44
CA LEU A 202 5.59 -7.85 -6.12
C LEU A 202 5.57 -7.64 -4.60
N TRP A 203 6.65 -7.07 -4.09
CA TRP A 203 6.71 -6.55 -2.72
C TRP A 203 6.61 -5.02 -2.71
N TRP A 204 7.44 -4.35 -3.49
CA TRP A 204 7.26 -2.97 -3.90
C TRP A 204 6.64 -2.93 -5.28
N PHE A 205 6.07 -1.82 -5.68
CA PHE A 205 5.28 -1.65 -6.90
C PHE A 205 3.96 -2.41 -6.92
N ILE A 206 3.59 -3.09 -5.85
CA ILE A 206 2.33 -3.83 -5.76
C ILE A 206 1.14 -2.87 -5.87
N ASP A 207 1.19 -1.71 -5.21
CA ASP A 207 0.19 -0.65 -5.28
C ASP A 207 0.06 -0.08 -6.70
N ALA A 208 1.22 0.25 -7.29
CA ALA A 208 1.27 0.80 -8.63
C ALA A 208 0.79 -0.20 -9.69
N ASP A 209 1.10 -1.48 -9.53
CA ASP A 209 0.63 -2.56 -10.41
C ASP A 209 -0.90 -2.71 -10.32
N TYR A 210 -1.43 -2.75 -9.09
CA TYR A 210 -2.86 -2.92 -8.89
C TYR A 210 -3.64 -1.72 -9.43
N CYS A 211 -3.22 -0.50 -9.11
CA CYS A 211 -3.84 0.72 -9.64
C CYS A 211 -3.68 0.84 -11.16
N LYS A 212 -2.55 0.41 -11.73
CA LYS A 212 -2.38 0.37 -13.20
C LYS A 212 -3.40 -0.55 -13.86
N ARG A 213 -3.66 -1.74 -13.29
CA ARG A 213 -4.70 -2.66 -13.80
C ARG A 213 -6.11 -2.06 -13.67
N ILE A 214 -6.38 -1.30 -12.61
CA ILE A 214 -7.63 -0.54 -12.44
C ILE A 214 -7.78 0.49 -13.57
N HIS A 215 -6.74 1.28 -13.86
CA HIS A 215 -6.76 2.22 -14.99
C HIS A 215 -6.94 1.52 -16.34
N ASP A 216 -6.25 0.39 -16.57
CA ASP A 216 -6.37 -0.38 -17.81
C ASP A 216 -7.77 -0.99 -17.99
N ALA A 217 -8.48 -1.24 -16.89
CA ALA A 217 -9.88 -1.66 -16.90
C ALA A 217 -10.88 -0.50 -17.12
N GLY A 218 -10.40 0.74 -17.28
CA GLY A 218 -11.20 1.94 -17.57
C GLY A 218 -11.76 2.65 -16.34
N TYR A 219 -11.28 2.31 -15.14
CA TYR A 219 -11.65 2.97 -13.89
C TYR A 219 -10.65 4.04 -13.47
N GLU A 220 -11.07 4.86 -12.51
CA GLU A 220 -10.28 5.95 -11.94
C GLU A 220 -9.75 5.56 -10.56
N VAL A 221 -8.57 6.07 -10.20
CA VAL A 221 -8.00 5.97 -8.85
C VAL A 221 -7.99 7.34 -8.21
N TRP A 222 -8.46 7.44 -6.96
CA TRP A 222 -8.68 8.69 -6.29
C TRP A 222 -7.95 8.79 -4.95
N CYS A 223 -7.56 9.98 -4.57
CA CYS A 223 -7.24 10.36 -3.20
C CYS A 223 -8.41 11.15 -2.60
N VAL A 224 -8.80 10.79 -1.38
CA VAL A 224 -9.90 11.42 -0.63
C VAL A 224 -9.34 12.00 0.67
N PRO A 225 -8.79 13.24 0.67
CA PRO A 225 -8.07 13.80 1.81
C PRO A 225 -8.93 14.07 3.06
N SER A 226 -10.26 14.18 2.91
CA SER A 226 -11.20 14.29 4.03
C SER A 226 -11.29 12.99 4.85
N ALA A 227 -10.98 11.83 4.26
CA ALA A 227 -10.76 10.58 4.95
C ALA A 227 -9.31 10.49 5.42
N GLN A 228 -9.06 10.11 6.67
CA GLN A 228 -7.71 10.14 7.24
C GLN A 228 -7.39 8.88 8.05
N ILE A 229 -6.17 8.39 7.94
CA ILE A 229 -5.60 7.38 8.82
C ILE A 229 -4.24 7.83 9.35
N VAL A 230 -3.81 7.28 10.48
CA VAL A 230 -2.43 7.39 10.97
C VAL A 230 -1.75 6.05 10.72
N HIS A 231 -0.62 6.05 10.02
CA HIS A 231 0.12 4.83 9.68
C HIS A 231 1.50 4.85 10.32
N MET A 232 1.73 3.90 11.22
CA MET A 232 2.97 3.74 11.98
C MET A 232 4.03 3.00 11.16
N GLU A 233 4.40 3.59 10.01
CA GLU A 233 5.30 2.99 9.04
C GLU A 233 6.56 2.41 9.71
N HIS A 234 6.98 1.23 9.28
CA HIS A 234 8.16 0.48 9.75
C HIS A 234 8.07 -0.15 11.15
N ARG A 235 6.99 -0.03 11.89
CA ARG A 235 6.82 -0.77 13.15
C ARG A 235 6.45 -2.24 12.94
N GLY A 236 5.88 -2.59 11.80
CA GLY A 236 5.54 -3.96 11.40
C GLY A 236 6.72 -4.93 11.18
N GLY A 237 7.92 -4.62 11.67
CA GLY A 237 9.06 -5.54 11.73
C GLY A 237 9.75 -5.88 10.40
N THR A 238 9.26 -5.36 9.27
CA THR A 238 9.69 -5.78 7.93
C THR A 238 11.14 -5.42 7.58
N LEU A 239 11.71 -4.36 8.17
CA LEU A 239 13.04 -3.84 7.81
C LEU A 239 14.08 -3.95 8.94
N ARG A 240 13.79 -4.66 10.03
CA ARG A 240 14.76 -4.85 11.12
C ARG A 240 15.86 -5.85 10.72
N GLY A 241 17.11 -5.44 10.85
CA GLY A 241 18.31 -6.25 10.65
C GLY A 241 18.94 -6.15 9.25
N ARG A 242 20.27 -6.39 9.22
CA ARG A 242 21.14 -6.24 8.03
C ARG A 242 20.62 -7.02 6.82
N ARG A 243 20.33 -8.31 6.99
CA ARG A 243 19.88 -9.18 5.90
C ARG A 243 18.57 -8.68 5.27
N ARG A 244 17.65 -8.11 6.08
CA ARG A 244 16.37 -7.59 5.60
C ARG A 244 16.54 -6.31 4.81
N ARG A 245 17.50 -5.42 5.16
CA ARG A 245 17.81 -4.21 4.37
C ARG A 245 18.29 -4.55 2.96
N PHE A 246 19.23 -5.50 2.82
CA PHE A 246 19.69 -5.96 1.50
C PHE A 246 18.58 -6.65 0.72
N TRP A 247 17.78 -7.48 1.38
CA TRP A 247 16.62 -8.10 0.77
C TRP A 247 15.62 -7.05 0.28
N ALA A 248 15.36 -5.99 1.03
CA ALA A 248 14.49 -4.89 0.65
C ALA A 248 14.98 -4.18 -0.62
N ILE A 249 16.31 -3.87 -0.69
CA ILE A 249 16.93 -3.31 -1.90
C ILE A 249 16.73 -4.23 -3.10
N TYR A 250 17.00 -5.52 -2.94
CA TYR A 250 16.80 -6.51 -3.99
C TYR A 250 15.33 -6.55 -4.46
N LYS A 251 14.38 -6.67 -3.53
CA LYS A 251 12.95 -6.74 -3.84
C LYS A 251 12.41 -5.47 -4.51
N PHE A 252 12.91 -4.30 -4.11
CA PHE A 252 12.56 -3.05 -4.79
C PHE A 252 12.96 -3.07 -6.27
N HIS A 253 14.20 -3.46 -6.57
CA HIS A 253 14.69 -3.49 -7.95
C HIS A 253 14.08 -4.64 -8.76
N GLN A 254 13.79 -5.78 -8.11
CA GLN A 254 13.01 -6.86 -8.71
C GLN A 254 11.60 -6.39 -9.09
N GLY A 255 10.90 -5.69 -8.19
CA GLY A 255 9.59 -5.13 -8.46
C GLY A 255 9.61 -4.10 -9.59
N ALA A 256 10.61 -3.20 -9.61
CA ALA A 256 10.80 -2.24 -10.70
C ALA A 256 10.98 -2.92 -12.06
N TRP A 257 11.76 -4.01 -12.10
CA TRP A 257 11.93 -4.81 -13.33
C TRP A 257 10.65 -5.49 -13.77
N ILE A 258 9.92 -6.15 -12.85
CA ILE A 258 8.64 -6.82 -13.15
C ILE A 258 7.65 -5.80 -13.69
N TYR A 259 7.50 -4.65 -13.03
CA TYR A 259 6.60 -3.57 -13.45
C TYR A 259 6.96 -3.04 -14.83
N TRP A 260 8.24 -2.73 -15.06
CA TRP A 260 8.74 -2.30 -16.36
C TRP A 260 8.42 -3.32 -17.46
N ARG A 261 8.77 -4.59 -17.25
CA ARG A 261 8.54 -5.67 -18.22
C ARG A 261 7.06 -5.84 -18.57
N ARG A 262 6.18 -5.58 -17.63
CA ARG A 262 4.73 -5.72 -17.80
C ARG A 262 4.13 -4.57 -18.60
N TYR A 263 4.58 -3.34 -18.36
CA TYR A 263 3.88 -2.14 -18.82
C TYR A 263 4.66 -1.26 -19.80
N SER A 264 5.91 -1.54 -20.10
CA SER A 264 6.70 -0.72 -21.03
C SER A 264 6.29 -0.84 -22.50
N GLY A 265 5.62 -1.93 -22.88
CA GLY A 265 5.32 -2.26 -24.28
C GLY A 265 6.53 -2.78 -25.08
N TYR A 266 7.74 -2.79 -24.49
CA TYR A 266 8.96 -3.22 -25.18
C TYR A 266 9.25 -4.71 -24.95
N GLY A 267 9.45 -5.46 -26.05
CA GLY A 267 9.89 -6.85 -26.01
C GLY A 267 11.33 -7.04 -25.53
N ILE A 268 11.72 -8.28 -25.28
CA ILE A 268 13.08 -8.62 -24.80
C ILE A 268 14.18 -8.28 -25.84
N GLY A 269 13.84 -8.24 -27.12
CA GLY A 269 14.76 -7.84 -28.20
C GLY A 269 14.98 -6.33 -28.35
N HIS A 270 14.23 -5.50 -27.61
CA HIS A 270 14.30 -4.04 -27.75
C HIS A 270 15.45 -3.46 -26.91
N VAL A 271 16.25 -2.55 -27.50
CA VAL A 271 17.43 -1.95 -26.84
C VAL A 271 17.09 -1.27 -25.50
N LEU A 272 15.94 -0.58 -25.41
CA LEU A 272 15.50 0.08 -24.15
C LEU A 272 15.27 -0.92 -23.03
N THR A 273 14.88 -2.16 -23.31
CA THR A 273 14.73 -3.21 -22.30
C THR A 273 16.07 -3.52 -21.65
N TRP A 274 17.13 -3.65 -22.45
CA TRP A 274 18.48 -3.93 -21.94
C TRP A 274 19.10 -2.72 -21.23
N LEU A 275 18.91 -1.51 -21.77
CA LEU A 275 19.34 -0.28 -21.09
C LEU A 275 18.66 -0.12 -19.72
N THR A 276 17.37 -0.43 -19.64
CA THR A 276 16.64 -0.41 -18.35
C THR A 276 17.15 -1.49 -17.41
N ALA A 277 17.39 -2.71 -17.90
CA ALA A 277 17.96 -3.79 -17.10
C ALA A 277 19.32 -3.40 -16.50
N VAL A 278 20.22 -2.87 -17.32
CA VAL A 278 21.53 -2.37 -16.88
C VAL A 278 21.36 -1.24 -15.85
N GLY A 279 20.48 -0.27 -16.09
CA GLY A 279 20.19 0.81 -15.16
C GLY A 279 19.68 0.32 -13.81
N ILE A 280 18.75 -0.65 -13.80
CA ILE A 280 18.22 -1.27 -12.57
C ILE A 280 19.32 -2.00 -11.80
N VAL A 281 20.13 -2.81 -12.48
CA VAL A 281 21.23 -3.58 -11.87
C VAL A 281 22.29 -2.64 -11.28
N THR A 282 22.71 -1.61 -12.05
CA THR A 282 23.68 -0.62 -11.60
C THR A 282 23.16 0.13 -10.36
N ARG A 283 21.91 0.56 -10.39
CA ARG A 283 21.29 1.23 -9.23
C ARG A 283 21.17 0.31 -8.02
N ALA A 284 20.85 -0.97 -8.21
CA ALA A 284 20.80 -1.96 -7.13
C ALA A 284 22.18 -2.13 -6.49
N ALA A 285 23.23 -2.32 -7.30
CA ALA A 285 24.60 -2.46 -6.85
C ALA A 285 25.06 -1.22 -6.06
N LEU A 286 24.82 -0.01 -6.60
CA LEU A 286 25.15 1.24 -5.92
C LEU A 286 24.39 1.38 -4.59
N SER A 287 23.10 1.04 -4.55
CA SER A 287 22.31 1.08 -3.31
C SER A 287 22.85 0.11 -2.26
N MET A 288 23.31 -1.08 -2.67
CA MET A 288 23.92 -2.05 -1.77
C MET A 288 25.27 -1.56 -1.25
N LEU A 289 26.12 -0.95 -2.11
CA LEU A 289 27.40 -0.36 -1.70
C LEU A 289 27.22 0.79 -0.70
N ILE A 290 26.27 1.70 -0.96
CA ILE A 290 25.92 2.77 -0.03
C ILE A 290 25.46 2.20 1.32
N GLN A 291 24.66 1.12 1.31
CA GLN A 291 24.22 0.47 2.54
C GLN A 291 25.39 -0.13 3.33
N VAL A 292 26.32 -0.78 2.65
CA VAL A 292 27.58 -1.28 3.27
C VAL A 292 28.38 -0.12 3.88
N GLY A 293 28.55 0.97 3.14
CA GLY A 293 29.28 2.15 3.63
C GLY A 293 28.64 2.76 4.89
N LYS A 294 27.32 2.84 4.95
CA LYS A 294 26.59 3.32 6.15
C LYS A 294 26.83 2.41 7.36
N GLU A 295 26.83 1.09 7.16
CA GLU A 295 27.09 0.13 8.22
C GLU A 295 28.53 0.21 8.76
N ILE A 296 29.51 0.44 7.89
CA ILE A 296 30.93 0.62 8.29
C ILE A 296 31.10 1.90 9.11
N VAL A 297 30.41 2.98 8.74
CA VAL A 297 30.52 4.30 9.43
C VAL A 297 29.67 4.36 10.71
N GLY A 298 28.92 3.31 11.05
CA GLY A 298 28.06 3.26 12.24
C GLY A 298 26.86 4.24 12.18
N ARG A 299 26.53 4.76 11.01
CA ARG A 299 25.32 5.56 10.79
C ARG A 299 24.12 4.65 10.61
N GLU A 300 23.45 4.33 11.71
CA GLU A 300 22.09 3.81 11.61
C GLU A 300 21.17 4.93 11.11
N ASP A 301 20.53 4.73 9.97
CA ASP A 301 19.42 5.58 9.57
C ASP A 301 18.34 5.44 10.64
N ARG A 302 18.01 6.50 11.35
CA ARG A 302 16.74 6.64 12.05
C ARG A 302 15.68 6.77 10.96
N TYR A 303 14.97 5.71 10.70
CA TYR A 303 13.77 5.69 9.89
C TYR A 303 12.58 5.98 10.78
#